data_8ef596173eaa980344c9586fba2e7222
#
_entry.id   8ef596173eaa980344c9586fba2e7222
#
_cell.length_a   1.000
_cell.length_b   1.000
_cell.length_c   1.000
_cell.angle_alpha   90.00
_cell.angle_beta   90.00
_cell.angle_gamma   90.00
#
_symmetry.space_group_name_H-M   'P 1'
#
loop_
_entity.id
_entity.type
_entity.pdbx_description
1 polymer ?
#
loop_
_entity_poly.entity_id
_entity_poly.type
_entity_poly.pdbx_seq_one_letter_code
_entity_poly.pdbx_strand_id
1 'polypeptide(L)'
;FIGNDRVALVLGDNIFYGQSFSAVLRRVAAREKGATIFGYYVRDPREYGVVEFDENGKALSIEEKPEHPKSNLASMGIYIFSWPVLREALIKLKDQPNCDFGMHIIPYVHREGKRIFAYEYTGYWKDVGTLKSYWEANMELIDIVPEFNLYEEFWKIYTKNDALPPQYLSDSAEVEKSIVGEGCDIYGGVYNSVISADVVIEEGAEVHDSIIMHGTIIRKGTKVYNAIIAENVEVGQDCEIGIGEYADSLLSQKIYNCELAVIGEGSSIPDGVKIGKNVAISGKTEITDYPDGKLPSGGYIIKAGEI
;
A
#
# COMPACT_ATOMS: atom_id res chain seq x y z
N PHE A 1 -30.55 8.01 4.83
CA PHE A 1 -30.06 6.71 4.34
C PHE A 1 -29.75 5.76 5.50
N ILE A 2 -28.90 6.14 6.46
CA ILE A 2 -28.46 5.26 7.55
C ILE A 2 -29.55 4.97 8.59
N GLY A 3 -30.46 5.91 8.80
CA GLY A 3 -31.52 5.76 9.81
C GLY A 3 -30.96 5.67 11.24
N ASN A 4 -31.28 4.56 11.95
CA ASN A 4 -30.78 4.27 13.29
C ASN A 4 -29.79 3.09 13.32
N ASP A 5 -29.23 2.75 12.20
CA ASP A 5 -28.32 1.62 12.04
C ASP A 5 -26.92 1.91 12.59
N ARG A 6 -26.00 1.01 12.38
CA ARG A 6 -24.58 1.18 12.70
C ARG A 6 -23.79 1.52 11.44
N VAL A 7 -22.67 2.19 11.65
CA VAL A 7 -21.76 2.59 10.59
C VAL A 7 -20.41 1.94 10.84
N ALA A 8 -19.93 1.20 9.86
CA ALA A 8 -18.54 0.78 9.80
C ALA A 8 -17.80 1.75 8.88
N LEU A 9 -16.73 2.33 9.37
CA LEU A 9 -15.75 3.08 8.60
C LEU A 9 -14.52 2.19 8.42
N VAL A 10 -14.04 2.09 7.19
CA VAL A 10 -12.83 1.36 6.84
C VAL A 10 -12.00 2.26 5.94
N LEU A 11 -10.74 2.48 6.27
CA LEU A 11 -9.82 3.22 5.42
C LEU A 11 -9.43 2.38 4.20
N GLY A 12 -9.33 3.01 3.03
CA GLY A 12 -9.15 2.32 1.75
C GLY A 12 -7.75 1.77 1.49
N ASP A 13 -6.76 2.19 2.28
CA ASP A 13 -5.36 1.80 2.23
C ASP A 13 -4.97 0.77 3.30
N ASN A 14 -5.96 0.12 3.90
CA ASN A 14 -5.73 -0.89 4.93
C ASN A 14 -6.11 -2.28 4.43
N ILE A 15 -5.16 -3.19 4.42
CA ILE A 15 -5.37 -4.61 4.12
C ILE A 15 -5.54 -5.35 5.44
N PHE A 16 -6.62 -6.10 5.56
CA PHE A 16 -6.82 -7.00 6.69
C PHE A 16 -7.40 -8.33 6.21
N TYR A 17 -6.88 -9.40 6.78
CA TYR A 17 -7.27 -10.74 6.43
C TYR A 17 -7.22 -11.65 7.67
N GLY A 18 -8.21 -12.50 7.83
CA GLY A 18 -8.25 -13.44 8.93
C GLY A 18 -9.59 -14.17 9.04
N GLN A 19 -9.53 -15.38 9.53
CA GLN A 19 -10.71 -16.22 9.70
C GLN A 19 -11.70 -15.59 10.68
N SER A 20 -12.99 -15.77 10.41
CA SER A 20 -14.07 -15.33 11.29
C SER A 20 -14.32 -13.83 11.40
N PHE A 21 -13.77 -12.98 10.50
CA PHE A 21 -14.00 -11.53 10.55
C PHE A 21 -15.51 -11.18 10.56
N SER A 22 -16.33 -11.88 9.78
CA SER A 22 -17.81 -11.72 9.82
C SER A 22 -18.43 -11.98 11.19
N ALA A 23 -17.91 -12.95 11.95
CA ALA A 23 -18.37 -13.21 13.32
C ALA A 23 -17.94 -12.11 14.29
N VAL A 24 -16.72 -11.59 14.10
CA VAL A 24 -16.21 -10.43 14.85
C VAL A 24 -17.10 -9.22 14.63
N LEU A 25 -17.38 -8.88 13.37
CA LEU A 25 -18.25 -7.76 13.02
C LEU A 25 -19.64 -7.90 13.62
N ARG A 26 -20.26 -9.08 13.57
CA ARG A 26 -21.56 -9.35 14.20
C ARG A 26 -21.52 -9.15 15.71
N ARG A 27 -20.49 -9.65 16.39
CA ARG A 27 -20.31 -9.48 17.84
C ARG A 27 -20.14 -8.01 18.23
N VAL A 28 -19.33 -7.28 17.49
CA VAL A 28 -19.10 -5.85 17.72
C VAL A 28 -20.37 -5.04 17.42
N ALA A 29 -21.04 -5.36 16.30
CA ALA A 29 -22.30 -4.72 15.94
C ALA A 29 -23.43 -4.99 16.94
N ALA A 30 -23.41 -6.08 17.67
CA ALA A 30 -24.39 -6.37 18.73
C ALA A 30 -24.24 -5.47 19.97
N ARG A 31 -23.15 -4.74 20.15
CA ARG A 31 -22.98 -3.77 21.23
C ARG A 31 -23.93 -2.57 21.01
N GLU A 32 -24.82 -2.34 21.94
CA GLU A 32 -25.97 -1.44 21.71
C GLU A 32 -25.63 0.04 21.52
N LYS A 33 -24.59 0.55 22.17
CA LYS A 33 -24.25 2.00 22.18
C LYS A 33 -22.76 2.25 22.18
N GLY A 34 -22.34 3.31 21.46
CA GLY A 34 -20.98 3.80 21.49
C GLY A 34 -20.19 3.56 20.20
N ALA A 35 -18.89 3.39 20.33
CA ALA A 35 -17.97 3.11 19.25
C ALA A 35 -17.10 1.90 19.59
N THR A 36 -16.59 1.23 18.55
CA THR A 36 -15.54 0.23 18.68
C THR A 36 -14.43 0.57 17.71
N ILE A 37 -13.19 0.54 18.20
CA ILE A 37 -11.97 0.74 17.45
C ILE A 37 -11.29 -0.63 17.34
N PHE A 38 -10.89 -0.99 16.12
CA PHE A 38 -10.05 -2.15 15.94
C PHE A 38 -8.60 -1.74 16.10
N GLY A 39 -7.87 -2.51 16.89
CA GLY A 39 -6.46 -2.28 17.16
C GLY A 39 -5.62 -3.52 16.89
N TYR A 40 -4.38 -3.29 16.49
CA TYR A 40 -3.40 -4.31 16.19
C TYR A 40 -2.09 -3.99 16.91
N TYR A 41 -1.46 -5.00 17.51
CA TYR A 41 -0.17 -4.80 18.15
C TYR A 41 0.95 -4.69 17.11
N VAL A 42 1.62 -3.54 17.11
CA VAL A 42 2.75 -3.24 16.22
C VAL A 42 4.05 -3.10 17.02
N ARG A 43 5.18 -3.24 16.35
CA ARG A 43 6.50 -3.04 16.99
C ARG A 43 6.77 -1.57 17.31
N ASP A 44 6.43 -0.68 16.37
CA ASP A 44 6.58 0.77 16.53
C ASP A 44 5.23 1.45 16.24
N PRO A 45 4.52 1.94 17.26
CA PRO A 45 3.21 2.54 17.11
C PRO A 45 3.24 4.05 16.77
N ARG A 46 4.41 4.67 16.65
CA ARG A 46 4.53 6.14 16.49
C ARG A 46 3.94 6.71 15.22
N GLU A 47 3.75 5.88 14.19
CA GLU A 47 3.15 6.29 12.92
C GLU A 47 1.62 6.13 12.89
N TYR A 48 1.02 5.65 14.00
CA TYR A 48 -0.40 5.30 14.07
C TYR A 48 -1.12 6.03 15.20
N GLY A 49 -2.44 6.01 15.16
CA GLY A 49 -3.24 6.30 16.34
C GLY A 49 -3.04 5.20 17.39
N VAL A 50 -2.69 5.55 18.62
CA VAL A 50 -2.42 4.61 19.70
C VAL A 50 -3.59 4.56 20.67
N VAL A 51 -4.05 3.36 20.98
CA VAL A 51 -5.18 3.11 21.87
C VAL A 51 -4.68 2.51 23.18
N GLU A 52 -5.08 3.10 24.29
CA GLU A 52 -4.95 2.53 25.63
C GLU A 52 -6.33 2.07 26.12
N PHE A 53 -6.42 0.91 26.75
CA PHE A 53 -7.68 0.33 27.21
C PHE A 53 -7.52 -0.39 28.55
N ASP A 54 -8.64 -0.53 29.27
CA ASP A 54 -8.71 -1.25 30.54
C ASP A 54 -8.91 -2.77 30.33
N GLU A 55 -8.89 -3.53 31.42
CA GLU A 55 -9.11 -5.00 31.44
C GLU A 55 -10.45 -5.43 30.81
N ASN A 56 -11.42 -4.52 30.71
CA ASN A 56 -12.72 -4.76 30.12
C ASN A 56 -12.79 -4.36 28.63
N GLY A 57 -11.67 -3.92 28.04
CA GLY A 57 -11.57 -3.44 26.67
C GLY A 57 -12.23 -2.06 26.46
N LYS A 58 -12.44 -1.26 27.52
CA LYS A 58 -12.88 0.13 27.39
C LYS A 58 -11.68 1.02 27.12
N ALA A 59 -11.77 1.87 26.08
CA ALA A 59 -10.71 2.81 25.77
C ALA A 59 -10.54 3.84 26.89
N LEU A 60 -9.31 4.00 27.35
CA LEU A 60 -8.88 4.97 28.36
C LEU A 60 -8.32 6.22 27.71
N SER A 61 -7.52 6.07 26.68
CA SER A 61 -6.98 7.16 25.88
C SER A 61 -6.80 6.75 24.40
N ILE A 62 -6.80 7.75 23.55
CA ILE A 62 -6.50 7.61 22.13
C ILE A 62 -5.66 8.82 21.75
N GLU A 63 -4.48 8.58 21.19
CA GLU A 63 -3.53 9.62 20.81
C GLU A 63 -3.01 9.33 19.39
N GLU A 64 -3.11 10.32 18.50
CA GLU A 64 -2.67 10.17 17.12
C GLU A 64 -1.16 10.48 17.04
N LYS A 65 -0.39 9.52 16.51
CA LYS A 65 1.06 9.61 16.26
C LYS A 65 1.85 10.20 17.47
N PRO A 66 1.74 9.59 18.65
CA PRO A 66 2.41 10.12 19.85
C PRO A 66 3.91 9.93 19.77
N GLU A 67 4.68 10.93 20.18
CA GLU A 67 6.14 10.81 20.34
C GLU A 67 6.51 9.75 21.40
N HIS A 68 5.70 9.65 22.46
CA HIS A 68 5.89 8.72 23.57
C HIS A 68 4.64 7.84 23.75
N PRO A 69 4.48 6.79 22.93
CA PRO A 69 3.29 5.95 22.97
C PRO A 69 3.16 5.20 24.31
N LYS A 70 1.96 5.17 24.86
CA LYS A 70 1.64 4.47 26.10
C LYS A 70 1.29 3.00 25.91
N SER A 71 1.05 2.60 24.69
CA SER A 71 0.67 1.25 24.27
C SER A 71 1.24 0.96 22.89
N ASN A 72 1.38 -0.33 22.57
CA ASN A 72 1.74 -0.78 21.22
C ASN A 72 0.49 -1.16 20.40
N LEU A 73 -0.72 -0.90 20.91
CA LEU A 73 -1.95 -1.15 20.17
C LEU A 73 -2.23 0.02 19.23
N ALA A 74 -1.91 -0.18 17.96
CA ALA A 74 -2.19 0.76 16.87
C ALA A 74 -3.64 0.65 16.42
N SER A 75 -4.31 1.78 16.16
CA SER A 75 -5.61 1.80 15.50
C SER A 75 -5.46 1.37 14.05
N MET A 76 -6.26 0.39 13.64
CA MET A 76 -6.26 -0.16 12.27
C MET A 76 -7.01 0.71 11.26
N GLY A 77 -7.52 1.89 11.65
CA GLY A 77 -8.40 2.66 10.76
C GLY A 77 -9.77 2.01 10.52
N ILE A 78 -10.15 1.05 11.35
CA ILE A 78 -11.46 0.40 11.32
C ILE A 78 -12.25 0.81 12.55
N TYR A 79 -13.39 1.44 12.32
CA TYR A 79 -14.26 1.96 13.38
C TYR A 79 -15.69 1.52 13.16
N ILE A 80 -16.38 1.10 14.24
CA ILE A 80 -17.82 0.84 14.19
C ILE A 80 -18.51 1.76 15.20
N PHE A 81 -19.43 2.57 14.70
CA PHE A 81 -20.20 3.52 15.51
C PHE A 81 -21.68 3.17 15.52
N SER A 82 -22.35 3.42 16.64
CA SER A 82 -23.79 3.65 16.57
C SER A 82 -24.04 5.00 15.89
N TRP A 83 -24.93 5.02 14.88
CA TRP A 83 -25.14 6.22 14.07
C TRP A 83 -25.48 7.48 14.89
N PRO A 84 -26.34 7.45 15.93
CA PRO A 84 -26.61 8.63 16.72
C PRO A 84 -25.36 9.27 17.33
N VAL A 85 -24.39 8.45 17.79
CA VAL A 85 -23.13 8.94 18.36
C VAL A 85 -22.25 9.57 17.30
N LEU A 86 -22.07 8.90 16.17
CA LEU A 86 -21.28 9.46 15.07
C LEU A 86 -21.91 10.73 14.51
N ARG A 87 -23.22 10.73 14.28
CA ARG A 87 -23.94 11.89 13.77
C ARG A 87 -23.80 13.12 14.69
N GLU A 88 -23.92 12.94 16.00
CA GLU A 88 -23.70 14.01 16.98
C GLU A 88 -22.29 14.61 16.82
N ALA A 89 -21.26 13.76 16.78
CA ALA A 89 -19.88 14.19 16.62
C ALA A 89 -19.64 14.94 15.29
N LEU A 90 -20.14 14.40 14.18
CA LEU A 90 -20.00 15.02 12.84
C LEU A 90 -20.68 16.40 12.78
N ILE A 91 -21.87 16.55 13.40
CA ILE A 91 -22.57 17.85 13.44
C ILE A 91 -21.79 18.86 14.29
N LYS A 92 -21.25 18.43 15.43
CA LYS A 92 -20.51 19.30 16.34
C LYS A 92 -19.16 19.74 15.76
N LEU A 93 -18.53 18.88 14.99
CA LEU A 93 -17.21 19.12 14.40
C LEU A 93 -17.26 19.54 12.91
N LYS A 94 -18.45 19.84 12.38
CA LYS A 94 -18.63 20.15 10.95
C LYS A 94 -17.76 21.33 10.45
N ASP A 95 -17.48 22.28 11.32
CA ASP A 95 -16.69 23.48 11.00
C ASP A 95 -15.20 23.32 11.37
N GLN A 96 -14.80 22.12 11.86
CA GLN A 96 -13.41 21.81 12.17
C GLN A 96 -12.62 21.63 10.86
N PRO A 97 -11.61 22.47 10.57
CA PRO A 97 -10.76 22.26 9.40
C PRO A 97 -10.03 20.93 9.48
N ASN A 98 -9.92 20.25 8.35
CA ASN A 98 -9.24 18.93 8.25
C ASN A 98 -9.73 17.93 9.31
N CYS A 99 -11.07 17.86 9.51
CA CYS A 99 -11.66 16.99 10.50
C CYS A 99 -11.29 15.53 10.23
N ASP A 100 -10.60 14.91 11.18
CA ASP A 100 -10.10 13.54 11.13
C ASP A 100 -10.72 12.67 12.20
N PHE A 101 -10.85 11.36 11.94
CA PHE A 101 -11.47 10.43 12.88
C PHE A 101 -10.60 10.19 14.12
N GLY A 102 -9.29 9.96 13.94
CA GLY A 102 -8.35 9.72 15.04
C GLY A 102 -8.11 10.96 15.88
N MET A 103 -7.87 12.11 15.23
CA MET A 103 -7.54 13.36 15.93
C MET A 103 -8.74 14.10 16.51
N HIS A 104 -9.93 13.96 15.92
CA HIS A 104 -11.06 14.83 16.28
C HIS A 104 -12.31 14.07 16.69
N ILE A 105 -12.84 13.16 15.86
CA ILE A 105 -14.11 12.48 16.09
C ILE A 105 -14.04 11.56 17.31
N ILE A 106 -13.06 10.67 17.37
CA ILE A 106 -12.94 9.70 18.47
C ILE A 106 -12.61 10.39 19.79
N PRO A 107 -11.66 11.33 19.87
CA PRO A 107 -11.44 12.10 21.10
C PRO A 107 -12.65 12.92 21.54
N TYR A 108 -13.44 13.47 20.61
CA TYR A 108 -14.70 14.13 20.94
C TYR A 108 -15.69 13.15 21.59
N VAL A 109 -15.94 12.01 20.96
CA VAL A 109 -16.85 10.96 21.47
C VAL A 109 -16.41 10.48 22.85
N HIS A 110 -15.10 10.35 23.09
CA HIS A 110 -14.53 9.98 24.38
C HIS A 110 -14.78 11.05 25.45
N ARG A 111 -14.53 12.32 25.15
CA ARG A 111 -14.75 13.46 26.06
C ARG A 111 -16.22 13.63 26.46
N GLU A 112 -17.15 13.34 25.55
CA GLU A 112 -18.59 13.35 25.82
C GLU A 112 -19.06 12.14 26.65
N GLY A 113 -18.13 11.34 27.19
CA GLY A 113 -18.44 10.20 28.05
C GLY A 113 -19.13 9.04 27.35
N LYS A 114 -19.16 9.02 26.03
CA LYS A 114 -19.70 7.89 25.27
C LYS A 114 -18.77 6.67 25.42
N ARG A 115 -19.34 5.48 25.37
CA ARG A 115 -18.56 4.24 25.48
C ARG A 115 -17.76 4.00 24.20
N ILE A 116 -16.45 3.85 24.34
CA ILE A 116 -15.56 3.42 23.28
C ILE A 116 -14.90 2.12 23.74
N PHE A 117 -14.92 1.11 22.88
CA PHE A 117 -14.30 -0.17 23.12
C PHE A 117 -13.11 -0.34 22.17
N ALA A 118 -12.03 -0.92 22.65
CA ALA A 118 -10.99 -1.47 21.82
C ALA A 118 -11.31 -2.94 21.52
N TYR A 119 -11.07 -3.35 20.27
CA TYR A 119 -11.10 -4.73 19.85
C TYR A 119 -9.73 -5.10 19.31
N GLU A 120 -9.04 -5.99 20.00
CA GLU A 120 -7.77 -6.53 19.54
C GLU A 120 -8.01 -7.47 18.36
N TYR A 121 -7.42 -7.16 17.23
CA TYR A 121 -7.44 -7.98 16.03
C TYR A 121 -6.19 -8.84 15.97
N THR A 122 -6.37 -10.14 15.70
CA THR A 122 -5.29 -11.14 15.70
C THR A 122 -5.01 -11.75 14.33
N GLY A 123 -5.69 -11.27 13.27
CA GLY A 123 -5.41 -11.66 11.89
C GLY A 123 -4.26 -10.88 11.28
N TYR A 124 -4.09 -10.99 9.97
CA TYR A 124 -3.15 -10.16 9.21
C TYR A 124 -3.71 -8.74 9.06
N TRP A 125 -2.88 -7.75 9.31
CA TRP A 125 -3.16 -6.35 9.03
C TRP A 125 -1.91 -5.63 8.53
N LYS A 126 -2.08 -4.86 7.46
CA LYS A 126 -1.04 -4.00 6.88
C LYS A 126 -1.65 -2.69 6.41
N ASP A 127 -1.08 -1.58 6.84
CA ASP A 127 -1.33 -0.26 6.28
C ASP A 127 -0.38 -0.07 5.09
N VAL A 128 -0.93 0.14 3.89
CA VAL A 128 -0.17 0.34 2.66
C VAL A 128 -0.13 1.80 2.21
N GLY A 129 -0.33 2.72 3.14
CA GLY A 129 -0.33 4.18 2.90
C GLY A 129 1.03 4.79 2.58
N THR A 130 2.11 4.01 2.54
CA THR A 130 3.43 4.45 2.08
C THR A 130 3.96 3.55 0.96
N LEU A 131 4.84 4.09 0.09
CA LEU A 131 5.48 3.31 -0.98
C LEU A 131 6.20 2.08 -0.43
N LYS A 132 6.89 2.24 0.70
CA LYS A 132 7.61 1.15 1.34
C LYS A 132 6.68 0.06 1.86
N SER A 133 5.63 0.42 2.60
CA SER A 133 4.68 -0.57 3.12
C SER A 133 3.87 -1.24 2.00
N TYR A 134 3.57 -0.53 0.92
CA TYR A 134 2.97 -1.10 -0.27
C TYR A 134 3.89 -2.13 -0.94
N TRP A 135 5.17 -1.79 -1.13
CA TRP A 135 6.16 -2.72 -1.67
C TRP A 135 6.33 -3.95 -0.76
N GLU A 136 6.49 -3.75 0.55
CA GLU A 136 6.61 -4.84 1.52
C GLU A 136 5.39 -5.77 1.50
N ALA A 137 4.16 -5.24 1.44
CA ALA A 137 2.95 -6.03 1.39
C ALA A 137 2.89 -6.93 0.14
N ASN A 138 3.38 -6.43 -1.00
CA ASN A 138 3.49 -7.23 -2.22
C ASN A 138 4.57 -8.31 -2.11
N MET A 139 5.73 -7.99 -1.51
CA MET A 139 6.80 -8.97 -1.30
C MET A 139 6.39 -10.09 -0.32
N GLU A 140 5.56 -9.79 0.67
CA GLU A 140 4.99 -10.79 1.60
C GLU A 140 4.10 -11.83 0.88
N LEU A 141 3.47 -11.46 -0.26
CA LEU A 141 2.65 -12.40 -1.05
C LEU A 141 3.45 -13.51 -1.73
N ILE A 142 4.72 -13.29 -2.01
CA ILE A 142 5.59 -14.26 -2.71
C ILE A 142 6.28 -15.25 -1.76
N ASP A 143 6.01 -15.18 -0.46
CA ASP A 143 6.48 -16.20 0.47
C ASP A 143 5.79 -17.55 0.21
N ILE A 144 6.48 -18.66 0.53
CA ILE A 144 5.97 -20.03 0.30
C ILE A 144 4.64 -20.26 1.03
N VAL A 145 4.47 -19.65 2.20
CA VAL A 145 3.24 -19.68 2.99
C VAL A 145 2.96 -18.24 3.42
N PRO A 146 2.32 -17.43 2.56
CA PRO A 146 2.02 -16.07 2.89
C PRO A 146 0.97 -16.00 4.02
N GLU A 147 1.16 -15.07 4.96
CA GLU A 147 0.17 -14.82 6.01
C GLU A 147 -1.15 -14.29 5.42
N PHE A 148 -1.06 -13.57 4.30
CA PHE A 148 -2.18 -13.07 3.52
C PHE A 148 -2.34 -13.92 2.25
N ASN A 149 -3.41 -14.73 2.20
CA ASN A 149 -3.70 -15.60 1.07
C ASN A 149 -4.77 -14.99 0.16
N LEU A 150 -4.38 -14.55 -1.03
CA LEU A 150 -5.31 -14.02 -2.06
C LEU A 150 -6.25 -15.10 -2.63
N TYR A 151 -5.91 -16.37 -2.51
CA TYR A 151 -6.60 -17.51 -3.12
C TYR A 151 -7.41 -18.34 -2.10
N GLU A 152 -7.80 -17.72 -0.97
CA GLU A 152 -8.58 -18.39 0.06
C GLU A 152 -9.97 -18.78 -0.46
N GLU A 153 -10.29 -20.07 -0.42
CA GLU A 153 -11.56 -20.59 -0.95
C GLU A 153 -12.77 -20.14 -0.14
N PHE A 154 -12.63 -20.00 1.18
CA PHE A 154 -13.72 -19.66 2.09
C PHE A 154 -13.90 -18.14 2.28
N TRP A 155 -12.95 -17.36 1.81
CA TRP A 155 -13.01 -15.90 1.84
C TRP A 155 -12.48 -15.31 0.54
N LYS A 156 -13.29 -15.42 -0.50
CA LYS A 156 -12.91 -14.90 -1.82
C LYS A 156 -12.79 -13.38 -1.81
N ILE A 157 -11.68 -12.91 -2.30
CA ILE A 157 -11.45 -11.50 -2.58
C ILE A 157 -11.91 -11.23 -4.01
N TYR A 158 -12.88 -10.31 -4.14
CA TYR A 158 -13.45 -9.96 -5.44
C TYR A 158 -12.81 -8.67 -5.94
N THR A 159 -12.38 -8.70 -7.19
CA THR A 159 -11.87 -7.53 -7.92
C THR A 159 -12.40 -7.56 -9.34
N LYS A 160 -12.31 -6.42 -10.03
CA LYS A 160 -12.53 -6.40 -11.48
C LYS A 160 -11.36 -7.14 -12.13
N ASN A 161 -11.66 -8.18 -12.89
CA ASN A 161 -10.68 -8.95 -13.63
C ASN A 161 -11.03 -8.91 -15.11
N ASP A 162 -10.09 -8.51 -15.95
CA ASP A 162 -10.22 -8.62 -17.39
C ASP A 162 -9.85 -10.05 -17.78
N ALA A 163 -10.63 -10.69 -18.63
CA ALA A 163 -10.37 -12.05 -19.08
C ALA A 163 -9.18 -12.05 -20.05
N LEU A 164 -7.99 -12.26 -19.54
CA LEU A 164 -6.74 -12.35 -20.30
C LEU A 164 -6.34 -13.82 -20.52
N PRO A 165 -5.53 -14.11 -21.54
CA PRO A 165 -4.98 -15.45 -21.72
C PRO A 165 -4.04 -15.82 -20.57
N PRO A 166 -3.74 -17.11 -20.38
CA PRO A 166 -2.65 -17.51 -19.47
C PRO A 166 -1.34 -16.81 -19.86
N GLN A 167 -0.46 -16.62 -18.86
CA GLN A 167 0.89 -16.10 -19.10
C GLN A 167 1.70 -17.04 -20.01
N TYR A 168 2.52 -16.45 -20.87
CA TYR A 168 3.49 -17.16 -21.70
C TYR A 168 4.89 -17.02 -21.10
N LEU A 169 5.57 -18.13 -20.93
CA LEU A 169 6.98 -18.17 -20.52
C LEU A 169 7.79 -18.80 -21.66
N SER A 170 8.77 -18.07 -22.18
CA SER A 170 9.65 -18.56 -23.26
C SER A 170 10.67 -19.56 -22.74
N ASP A 171 11.36 -20.24 -23.65
CA ASP A 171 12.46 -21.15 -23.31
C ASP A 171 13.66 -20.43 -22.64
N SER A 172 13.77 -19.12 -22.82
CA SER A 172 14.82 -18.28 -22.21
C SER A 172 14.38 -17.61 -20.90
N ALA A 173 13.11 -17.78 -20.50
CA ALA A 173 12.59 -17.17 -19.29
C ALA A 173 13.12 -17.88 -18.04
N GLU A 174 13.58 -17.09 -17.07
CA GLU A 174 13.93 -17.56 -15.73
C GLU A 174 13.02 -16.89 -14.71
N VAL A 175 12.15 -17.67 -14.05
CA VAL A 175 11.21 -17.14 -13.06
C VAL A 175 11.43 -17.83 -11.72
N GLU A 176 11.88 -17.07 -10.73
CA GLU A 176 12.17 -17.58 -9.39
C GLU A 176 11.44 -16.77 -8.32
N LYS A 177 10.79 -17.46 -7.38
CA LYS A 177 10.12 -16.85 -6.22
C LYS A 177 9.33 -15.59 -6.58
N SER A 178 8.42 -15.68 -7.56
CA SER A 178 7.70 -14.54 -8.12
C SER A 178 6.24 -14.88 -8.42
N ILE A 179 5.39 -13.85 -8.42
CA ILE A 179 4.01 -13.95 -8.89
C ILE A 179 3.94 -13.32 -10.27
N VAL A 180 3.35 -14.04 -11.24
CA VAL A 180 3.16 -13.55 -12.60
C VAL A 180 1.67 -13.61 -12.95
N GLY A 181 1.10 -12.48 -13.32
CA GLY A 181 -0.30 -12.33 -13.68
C GLY A 181 -0.67 -12.94 -15.03
N GLU A 182 -1.97 -12.98 -15.32
CA GLU A 182 -2.52 -13.42 -16.60
C GLU A 182 -2.09 -12.48 -17.74
N GLY A 183 -1.97 -12.99 -18.96
CA GLY A 183 -1.65 -12.20 -20.16
C GLY A 183 -0.20 -11.75 -20.28
N CYS A 184 0.68 -12.11 -19.33
CA CYS A 184 2.08 -11.73 -19.39
C CYS A 184 2.87 -12.52 -20.44
N ASP A 185 3.79 -11.86 -21.12
CA ASP A 185 4.78 -12.45 -22.02
C ASP A 185 6.18 -12.30 -21.42
N ILE A 186 6.76 -13.39 -20.89
CA ILE A 186 8.05 -13.38 -20.20
C ILE A 186 9.10 -14.06 -21.06
N TYR A 187 10.11 -13.31 -21.50
CA TYR A 187 11.28 -13.79 -22.26
C TYR A 187 12.57 -13.60 -21.47
N GLY A 188 12.55 -12.82 -20.40
CA GLY A 188 13.69 -12.48 -19.54
C GLY A 188 13.62 -13.12 -18.15
N GLY A 189 14.41 -12.59 -17.22
CA GLY A 189 14.50 -13.03 -15.82
C GLY A 189 13.55 -12.26 -14.89
N VAL A 190 12.88 -12.98 -13.99
CA VAL A 190 12.01 -12.40 -12.94
C VAL A 190 12.33 -13.07 -11.61
N TYR A 191 12.83 -12.29 -10.65
CA TYR A 191 13.34 -12.78 -9.39
C TYR A 191 12.72 -12.02 -8.22
N ASN A 192 12.15 -12.73 -7.26
CA ASN A 192 11.56 -12.15 -6.04
C ASN A 192 10.65 -10.93 -6.33
N SER A 193 9.78 -11.03 -7.34
CA SER A 193 9.03 -9.90 -7.89
C SER A 193 7.54 -10.22 -8.07
N VAL A 194 6.73 -9.16 -8.09
CA VAL A 194 5.30 -9.25 -8.40
C VAL A 194 5.05 -8.60 -9.75
N ILE A 195 4.62 -9.39 -10.71
CA ILE A 195 4.31 -8.97 -12.07
C ILE A 195 2.79 -9.03 -12.23
N SER A 196 2.16 -7.88 -12.44
CA SER A 196 0.73 -7.78 -12.69
C SER A 196 0.36 -8.31 -14.07
N ALA A 197 -0.91 -8.24 -14.43
CA ALA A 197 -1.40 -8.76 -15.71
C ALA A 197 -0.89 -7.95 -16.92
N ASP A 198 -0.84 -8.58 -18.09
CA ASP A 198 -0.52 -7.95 -19.39
C ASP A 198 0.86 -7.26 -19.44
N VAL A 199 1.85 -7.80 -18.73
CA VAL A 199 3.22 -7.27 -18.70
C VAL A 199 4.09 -8.03 -19.69
N VAL A 200 4.96 -7.29 -20.39
CA VAL A 200 5.98 -7.87 -21.29
C VAL A 200 7.37 -7.66 -20.69
N ILE A 201 8.13 -8.74 -20.53
CA ILE A 201 9.55 -8.69 -20.15
C ILE A 201 10.35 -9.31 -21.27
N GLU A 202 11.06 -8.47 -22.04
CA GLU A 202 11.77 -8.89 -23.23
C GLU A 202 13.06 -9.67 -22.91
N GLU A 203 13.64 -10.30 -23.95
CA GLU A 203 14.83 -11.14 -23.87
C GLU A 203 16.03 -10.41 -23.22
N GLY A 204 16.68 -11.04 -22.27
CA GLY A 204 17.82 -10.47 -21.54
C GLY A 204 17.47 -9.37 -20.54
N ALA A 205 16.20 -8.99 -20.42
CA ALA A 205 15.78 -8.13 -19.32
C ALA A 205 15.72 -8.92 -18.01
N GLU A 206 16.01 -8.26 -16.90
CA GLU A 206 15.98 -8.84 -15.54
C GLU A 206 15.20 -7.93 -14.59
N VAL A 207 14.31 -8.51 -13.80
CA VAL A 207 13.51 -7.79 -12.79
C VAL A 207 13.72 -8.45 -11.43
N HIS A 208 14.21 -7.69 -10.46
CA HIS A 208 14.54 -8.15 -9.11
C HIS A 208 13.84 -7.30 -8.05
N ASP A 209 13.30 -7.92 -7.01
CA ASP A 209 12.74 -7.27 -5.83
C ASP A 209 11.77 -6.11 -6.17
N SER A 210 10.96 -6.28 -7.20
CA SER A 210 10.21 -5.19 -7.83
C SER A 210 8.74 -5.52 -8.05
N ILE A 211 7.94 -4.47 -8.17
CA ILE A 211 6.53 -4.54 -8.56
C ILE A 211 6.41 -3.93 -9.95
N ILE A 212 5.93 -4.71 -10.92
CA ILE A 212 5.63 -4.25 -12.28
C ILE A 212 4.13 -4.32 -12.49
N MET A 213 3.49 -3.18 -12.70
CA MET A 213 2.04 -3.10 -12.81
C MET A 213 1.55 -3.35 -14.24
N HIS A 214 0.25 -3.44 -14.36
CA HIS A 214 -0.49 -3.83 -15.57
C HIS A 214 -0.03 -3.09 -16.84
N GLY A 215 0.05 -3.82 -17.95
CA GLY A 215 0.31 -3.25 -19.29
C GLY A 215 1.72 -2.67 -19.49
N THR A 216 2.64 -2.90 -18.55
CA THR A 216 4.00 -2.36 -18.60
C THR A 216 4.91 -3.22 -19.46
N ILE A 217 5.82 -2.58 -20.20
CA ILE A 217 6.80 -3.23 -21.08
C ILE A 217 8.20 -2.90 -20.58
N ILE A 218 8.98 -3.95 -20.27
CA ILE A 218 10.40 -3.87 -19.98
C ILE A 218 11.17 -4.39 -21.18
N ARG A 219 11.85 -3.49 -21.89
CA ARG A 219 12.53 -3.79 -23.12
C ARG A 219 13.85 -4.56 -22.91
N LYS A 220 14.36 -5.12 -24.00
CA LYS A 220 15.54 -5.98 -24.06
C LYS A 220 16.73 -5.43 -23.26
N GLY A 221 17.40 -6.31 -22.52
CA GLY A 221 18.64 -6.02 -21.79
C GLY A 221 18.50 -5.11 -20.58
N THR A 222 17.30 -4.61 -20.30
CA THR A 222 17.04 -3.71 -19.15
C THR A 222 17.07 -4.46 -17.83
N LYS A 223 17.69 -3.85 -16.82
CA LYS A 223 17.79 -4.39 -15.46
C LYS A 223 17.04 -3.49 -14.46
N VAL A 224 16.11 -4.08 -13.74
CA VAL A 224 15.27 -3.40 -12.76
C VAL A 224 15.48 -4.00 -11.39
N TYR A 225 15.81 -3.15 -10.40
CA TYR A 225 16.03 -3.54 -9.01
C TYR A 225 15.26 -2.63 -8.08
N ASN A 226 14.64 -3.19 -7.04
CA ASN A 226 13.97 -2.43 -5.98
C ASN A 226 13.12 -1.28 -6.55
N ALA A 227 12.16 -1.61 -7.40
CA ALA A 227 11.34 -0.62 -8.09
C ALA A 227 9.84 -0.88 -7.94
N ILE A 228 9.08 0.20 -8.03
CA ILE A 228 7.64 0.17 -8.30
C ILE A 228 7.46 0.85 -9.66
N ILE A 229 7.10 0.08 -10.67
CA ILE A 229 6.79 0.58 -12.01
C ILE A 229 5.29 0.47 -12.20
N ALA A 230 4.62 1.63 -12.32
CA ALA A 230 3.18 1.72 -12.40
C ALA A 230 2.61 1.20 -13.73
N GLU A 231 1.32 1.39 -13.94
CA GLU A 231 0.60 0.85 -15.09
C GLU A 231 1.00 1.54 -16.41
N ASN A 232 0.98 0.76 -17.51
CA ASN A 232 1.18 1.26 -18.87
C ASN A 232 2.50 2.02 -19.07
N VAL A 233 3.57 1.63 -18.37
CA VAL A 233 4.90 2.20 -18.51
C VAL A 233 5.68 1.46 -19.60
N GLU A 234 6.42 2.19 -20.42
CA GLU A 234 7.38 1.63 -21.35
C GLU A 234 8.81 1.99 -20.94
N VAL A 235 9.60 0.98 -20.56
CA VAL A 235 11.02 1.13 -20.24
C VAL A 235 11.84 0.69 -21.44
N GLY A 236 12.68 1.59 -21.93
CA GLY A 236 13.56 1.37 -23.09
C GLY A 236 14.56 0.24 -22.90
N GLN A 237 15.35 -0.03 -23.94
CA GLN A 237 16.37 -1.08 -23.96
C GLN A 237 17.61 -0.69 -23.13
N ASP A 238 18.32 -1.69 -22.61
CA ASP A 238 19.61 -1.54 -21.93
C ASP A 238 19.62 -0.50 -20.79
N CYS A 239 18.48 -0.28 -20.14
CA CYS A 239 18.36 0.58 -18.97
C CYS A 239 18.83 -0.14 -17.71
N GLU A 240 19.27 0.63 -16.72
CA GLU A 240 19.55 0.15 -15.35
C GLU A 240 18.74 0.99 -14.35
N ILE A 241 17.81 0.37 -13.61
CA ILE A 241 16.87 1.06 -12.72
C ILE A 241 17.05 0.57 -11.29
N GLY A 242 17.01 1.51 -10.32
CA GLY A 242 17.09 1.22 -8.88
C GLY A 242 18.49 0.93 -8.38
N ILE A 243 19.53 1.34 -9.11
CA ILE A 243 20.94 1.10 -8.80
C ILE A 243 21.63 2.35 -8.25
N GLY A 244 22.77 2.15 -7.60
CA GLY A 244 23.62 3.24 -7.10
C GLY A 244 23.60 3.38 -5.58
N GLU A 245 24.38 4.35 -5.09
CA GLU A 245 24.45 4.66 -3.66
C GLU A 245 23.16 5.35 -3.18
N TYR A 246 22.90 5.26 -1.88
CA TYR A 246 21.77 5.95 -1.27
C TYR A 246 21.97 7.47 -1.33
N ALA A 247 20.91 8.19 -1.67
CA ALA A 247 20.81 9.64 -1.49
C ALA A 247 19.36 9.99 -1.13
N ASP A 248 19.18 11.04 -0.34
CA ASP A 248 17.85 11.54 0.03
C ASP A 248 17.12 12.09 -1.17
N SER A 249 15.81 11.86 -1.24
CA SER A 249 14.96 12.39 -2.30
C SER A 249 14.89 13.91 -2.28
N LEU A 250 15.15 14.52 -3.41
CA LEU A 250 15.03 15.97 -3.62
C LEU A 250 13.56 16.41 -3.81
N LEU A 251 12.66 15.48 -4.17
CA LEU A 251 11.24 15.78 -4.32
C LEU A 251 10.50 15.76 -2.97
N SER A 252 10.62 14.66 -2.23
CA SER A 252 10.03 14.51 -0.89
C SER A 252 10.68 13.35 -0.15
N GLN A 253 11.48 13.66 0.86
CA GLN A 253 12.12 12.65 1.70
C GLN A 253 11.10 11.78 2.42
N LYS A 254 10.01 12.38 2.92
CA LYS A 254 8.95 11.66 3.63
C LYS A 254 8.29 10.55 2.79
N ILE A 255 8.23 10.74 1.46
CA ILE A 255 7.55 9.82 0.55
C ILE A 255 8.53 8.84 -0.10
N TYR A 256 9.66 9.34 -0.59
CA TYR A 256 10.54 8.59 -1.49
C TYR A 256 11.84 8.06 -0.84
N ASN A 257 12.15 8.40 0.42
CA ASN A 257 13.30 7.83 1.12
C ASN A 257 13.00 6.39 1.58
N CYS A 258 12.80 5.49 0.62
CA CYS A 258 12.44 4.09 0.85
C CYS A 258 13.32 3.09 0.09
N GLU A 259 14.41 3.58 -0.52
CA GLU A 259 15.36 2.83 -1.37
C GLU A 259 14.77 2.28 -2.69
N LEU A 260 13.57 2.71 -3.06
CA LEU A 260 12.89 2.30 -4.27
C LEU A 260 13.08 3.31 -5.40
N ALA A 261 13.08 2.83 -6.64
CA ALA A 261 12.83 3.63 -7.83
C ALA A 261 11.33 3.59 -8.14
N VAL A 262 10.69 4.75 -8.28
CA VAL A 262 9.25 4.84 -8.54
C VAL A 262 9.00 5.50 -9.88
N ILE A 263 8.32 4.79 -10.78
CA ILE A 263 7.95 5.27 -12.11
C ILE A 263 6.44 5.28 -12.22
N GLY A 264 5.86 6.45 -12.43
CA GLY A 264 4.42 6.69 -12.47
C GLY A 264 3.76 6.17 -13.74
N GLU A 265 2.44 6.03 -13.68
CA GLU A 265 1.59 5.51 -14.75
C GLU A 265 1.80 6.24 -16.08
N GLY A 266 1.74 5.49 -17.20
CA GLY A 266 1.84 6.03 -18.55
C GLY A 266 3.19 6.62 -18.93
N SER A 267 4.20 6.49 -18.05
CA SER A 267 5.54 7.03 -18.30
C SER A 267 6.27 6.27 -19.40
N SER A 268 7.21 6.95 -20.06
CA SER A 268 8.16 6.29 -20.95
C SER A 268 9.59 6.67 -20.57
N ILE A 269 10.48 5.66 -20.58
CA ILE A 269 11.90 5.80 -20.25
C ILE A 269 12.69 5.51 -21.53
N PRO A 270 13.57 6.42 -22.00
CA PRO A 270 14.38 6.20 -23.20
C PRO A 270 15.45 5.13 -22.97
N ASP A 271 16.00 4.58 -24.08
CA ASP A 271 17.02 3.56 -24.05
C ASP A 271 18.31 3.99 -23.33
N GLY A 272 18.97 3.05 -22.68
CA GLY A 272 20.33 3.18 -22.14
C GLY A 272 20.49 4.06 -20.91
N VAL A 273 19.40 4.50 -20.28
CA VAL A 273 19.51 5.37 -19.11
C VAL A 273 19.74 4.58 -17.81
N LYS A 274 20.44 5.25 -16.88
CA LYS A 274 20.70 4.71 -15.53
C LYS A 274 19.95 5.54 -14.49
N ILE A 275 19.10 4.89 -13.72
CA ILE A 275 18.20 5.50 -12.73
C ILE A 275 18.55 4.98 -11.34
N GLY A 276 18.81 5.92 -10.42
CA GLY A 276 19.18 5.62 -9.03
C GLY A 276 18.04 5.18 -8.14
N LYS A 277 18.29 5.20 -6.82
CA LYS A 277 17.35 4.92 -5.75
C LYS A 277 16.67 6.18 -5.25
N ASN A 278 15.53 6.06 -4.54
CA ASN A 278 14.77 7.20 -4.00
C ASN A 278 14.36 8.21 -5.08
N VAL A 279 14.10 7.74 -6.27
CA VAL A 279 13.72 8.57 -7.42
C VAL A 279 12.23 8.52 -7.68
N ALA A 280 11.72 9.59 -8.30
CA ALA A 280 10.35 9.68 -8.79
C ALA A 280 10.37 10.15 -10.26
N ILE A 281 9.74 9.38 -11.13
CA ILE A 281 9.59 9.75 -12.55
C ILE A 281 8.11 9.69 -12.90
N SER A 282 7.60 10.71 -13.59
CA SER A 282 6.25 10.72 -14.15
C SER A 282 6.26 11.41 -15.50
N GLY A 283 5.58 10.77 -16.46
CA GLY A 283 5.38 11.27 -17.81
C GLY A 283 6.38 10.77 -18.84
N LYS A 284 6.18 11.17 -20.10
CA LYS A 284 7.02 10.75 -21.22
C LYS A 284 8.35 11.47 -21.21
N THR A 285 9.40 10.78 -20.80
CA THR A 285 10.74 11.34 -20.72
C THR A 285 11.54 11.09 -22.00
N GLU A 286 12.48 11.99 -22.28
CA GLU A 286 13.39 11.94 -23.41
C GLU A 286 14.84 11.86 -22.93
N ILE A 287 15.75 11.41 -23.77
CA ILE A 287 17.18 11.28 -23.38
C ILE A 287 17.78 12.59 -22.87
N THR A 288 17.26 13.72 -23.33
CA THR A 288 17.67 15.07 -22.89
C THR A 288 17.31 15.39 -21.44
N ASP A 289 16.37 14.65 -20.85
CA ASP A 289 16.01 14.79 -19.43
C ASP A 289 17.01 14.09 -18.50
N TYR A 290 17.95 13.30 -19.06
CA TYR A 290 18.94 12.52 -18.33
C TYR A 290 20.35 13.02 -18.64
N PRO A 291 20.88 13.99 -17.88
CA PRO A 291 22.26 14.44 -18.04
C PRO A 291 23.23 13.26 -17.98
N ASP A 292 24.11 13.16 -18.96
CA ASP A 292 25.06 12.02 -19.12
C ASP A 292 24.36 10.64 -19.11
N GLY A 293 23.10 10.56 -19.56
CA GLY A 293 22.31 9.33 -19.58
C GLY A 293 21.91 8.84 -18.18
N LYS A 294 21.84 9.70 -17.17
CA LYS A 294 21.63 9.29 -15.77
C LYS A 294 20.63 10.18 -15.03
N LEU A 295 19.85 9.54 -14.18
CA LEU A 295 19.15 10.18 -13.07
C LEU A 295 19.75 9.66 -11.76
N PRO A 296 20.56 10.45 -11.04
CA PRO A 296 21.20 9.97 -9.82
C PRO A 296 20.18 9.70 -8.72
N SER A 297 20.56 8.91 -7.72
CA SER A 297 19.72 8.66 -6.54
C SER A 297 19.22 9.96 -5.91
N GLY A 298 17.97 9.95 -5.45
CA GLY A 298 17.27 11.12 -4.92
C GLY A 298 16.72 12.07 -5.99
N GLY A 299 17.06 11.91 -7.25
CA GLY A 299 16.58 12.74 -8.36
C GLY A 299 15.10 12.52 -8.67
N TYR A 300 14.53 13.44 -9.48
CA TYR A 300 13.17 13.27 -9.97
C TYR A 300 12.99 13.91 -11.35
N ILE A 301 12.04 13.40 -12.13
CA ILE A 301 11.58 13.99 -13.40
C ILE A 301 10.05 13.91 -13.39
N ILE A 302 9.40 15.07 -13.33
CA ILE A 302 7.94 15.18 -13.37
C ILE A 302 7.57 16.06 -14.55
N LYS A 303 6.93 15.50 -15.57
CA LYS A 303 6.47 16.24 -16.74
C LYS A 303 5.13 16.91 -16.45
N ALA A 304 4.99 18.18 -16.79
CA ALA A 304 3.77 18.94 -16.57
C ALA A 304 2.59 18.40 -17.41
N GLY A 305 1.44 18.21 -16.78
CA GLY A 305 0.18 17.80 -17.42
C GLY A 305 -0.22 16.33 -17.23
N GLU A 306 0.52 15.56 -16.42
CA GLU A 306 0.27 14.14 -16.16
C GLU A 306 0.13 13.81 -14.65
N ILE A 307 -0.45 14.75 -13.87
CA ILE A 307 -0.89 14.52 -12.48
C ILE A 307 -2.41 14.62 -12.43
#